data_3312bcf4969afc4c2042b4bee9fefee8
#
_entry.id   3312bcf4969afc4c2042b4bee9fefee8
#
_cell.length_a   1.000
_cell.length_b   1.000
_cell.length_c   1.000
_cell.angle_alpha   90.00
_cell.angle_beta   90.00
_cell.angle_gamma   90.00
#
_symmetry.space_group_name_H-M   'P 1'
#
loop_
_entity.id
_entity.type
_entity.pdbx_description
1 polymer ?
#
loop_
_entity_poly.entity_id
_entity_poly.type
_entity_poly.pdbx_seq_one_letter_code
_entity_poly.pdbx_strand_id
1 'polypeptide(L)'
;MHSSEGGRNTDQTRALALSTIAFTACFAVWTLFSIIGVEIKRELGLNEFQFGLLVATPILTGSVSRLFLGVWTEKYGGRLVFTAQMLLTAAATWMLTWASSYPMYLISALGIGLAGGSFIIGVAYVSRWYGSGRQGTALGIFGAGNVGSAVTTFVAPFVMVAYGWHGVAHVWASVLAAMAVPFFLLAKDDPKLVERRKSGIRPPTFAEQVAPLRNLQVWRFSLYYFFVFGGFVAIALWTPHYLIDVYHVDIRTAGMAVAAFGLSGSLFRAYGGHLS
;
A
#
# COMPACT_ATOMS: atom_id res chain seq x y z
N MET A 1 -35.59 5.32 -16.23
CA MET A 1 -34.38 4.49 -16.30
C MET A 1 -33.07 5.28 -16.31
N HIS A 2 -33.00 6.50 -16.87
CA HIS A 2 -31.75 7.30 -16.94
C HIS A 2 -31.16 7.77 -15.57
N SER A 3 -31.95 7.96 -14.54
CA SER A 3 -31.47 8.46 -13.24
C SER A 3 -30.67 7.44 -12.40
N SER A 4 -30.91 6.14 -12.60
CA SER A 4 -30.21 5.07 -11.87
C SER A 4 -28.82 4.77 -12.43
N GLU A 5 -28.59 4.97 -13.73
CA GLU A 5 -27.30 4.75 -14.37
C GLU A 5 -26.31 5.88 -14.05
N GLY A 6 -26.75 7.14 -14.02
CA GLY A 6 -25.93 8.27 -13.62
C GLY A 6 -25.41 8.17 -12.19
N GLY A 7 -26.25 7.77 -11.26
CA GLY A 7 -25.86 7.55 -9.86
C GLY A 7 -24.83 6.42 -9.68
N ARG A 8 -24.97 5.33 -10.43
CA ARG A 8 -24.03 4.19 -10.41
C ARG A 8 -22.64 4.57 -10.93
N ASN A 9 -22.58 5.34 -12.02
CA ASN A 9 -21.32 5.79 -12.60
C ASN A 9 -20.55 6.72 -11.64
N THR A 10 -21.26 7.62 -10.95
CA THR A 10 -20.67 8.51 -9.93
C THR A 10 -20.10 7.71 -8.76
N ASP A 11 -20.81 6.69 -8.27
CA ASP A 11 -20.37 5.84 -7.18
C ASP A 11 -19.14 4.99 -7.59
N GLN A 12 -19.09 4.48 -8.82
CA GLN A 12 -17.94 3.76 -9.37
C GLN A 12 -16.69 4.65 -9.40
N THR A 13 -16.80 5.85 -9.97
CA THR A 13 -15.70 6.81 -10.06
C THR A 13 -15.20 7.21 -8.67
N ARG A 14 -16.14 7.47 -7.74
CA ARG A 14 -15.81 7.80 -6.35
C ARG A 14 -15.09 6.65 -5.64
N ALA A 15 -15.57 5.41 -5.79
CA ALA A 15 -14.94 4.23 -5.21
C ALA A 15 -13.50 4.06 -5.74
N LEU A 16 -13.29 4.23 -7.05
CA LEU A 16 -11.97 4.16 -7.66
C LEU A 16 -11.05 5.27 -7.16
N ALA A 17 -11.49 6.52 -7.21
CA ALA A 17 -10.69 7.67 -6.80
C ALA A 17 -10.27 7.59 -5.32
N LEU A 18 -11.22 7.33 -4.43
CA LEU A 18 -10.95 7.19 -2.99
C LEU A 18 -9.99 6.04 -2.71
N SER A 19 -10.20 4.88 -3.37
CA SER A 19 -9.32 3.72 -3.18
C SER A 19 -7.91 3.98 -3.71
N THR A 20 -7.77 4.68 -4.83
CA THR A 20 -6.46 5.03 -5.40
C THR A 20 -5.70 5.97 -4.48
N ILE A 21 -6.35 7.03 -3.95
CA ILE A 21 -5.74 7.98 -3.02
C ILE A 21 -5.37 7.27 -1.70
N ALA A 22 -6.27 6.46 -1.15
CA ALA A 22 -6.01 5.68 0.07
C ALA A 22 -4.84 4.70 -0.12
N PHE A 23 -4.79 4.02 -1.26
CA PHE A 23 -3.68 3.13 -1.60
C PHE A 23 -2.37 3.91 -1.75
N THR A 24 -2.40 5.09 -2.39
CA THR A 24 -1.22 5.96 -2.48
C THR A 24 -0.68 6.32 -1.10
N ALA A 25 -1.55 6.74 -0.17
CA ALA A 25 -1.14 7.06 1.19
C ALA A 25 -0.59 5.83 1.95
N CYS A 26 -1.25 4.68 1.83
CA CYS A 26 -0.74 3.43 2.41
C CYS A 26 0.62 3.03 1.83
N PHE A 27 0.78 3.12 0.51
CA PHE A 27 2.02 2.75 -0.15
C PHE A 27 3.17 3.70 0.21
N ALA A 28 2.87 4.99 0.41
CA ALA A 28 3.82 5.97 0.91
C ALA A 28 4.33 5.58 2.32
N VAL A 29 3.43 5.20 3.23
CA VAL A 29 3.80 4.73 4.57
C VAL A 29 4.57 3.41 4.51
N TRP A 30 4.16 2.48 3.64
CA TRP A 30 4.80 1.17 3.52
C TRP A 30 6.28 1.23 3.13
N THR A 31 6.65 2.23 2.33
CA THR A 31 8.03 2.42 1.86
C THR A 31 8.83 3.39 2.72
N LEU A 32 8.32 3.81 3.87
CA LEU A 32 8.89 4.84 4.74
C LEU A 32 10.34 4.54 5.15
N PHE A 33 10.64 3.28 5.48
CA PHE A 33 11.97 2.85 5.91
C PHE A 33 13.06 2.97 4.83
N SER A 34 12.70 3.17 3.56
CA SER A 34 13.69 3.47 2.51
C SER A 34 14.45 4.78 2.75
N ILE A 35 13.84 5.70 3.48
CA ILE A 35 14.40 7.02 3.79
C ILE A 35 14.76 7.12 5.27
N ILE A 36 13.79 6.96 6.18
CA ILE A 36 14.06 7.11 7.62
C ILE A 36 14.96 6.00 8.17
N GLY A 37 14.94 4.82 7.55
CA GLY A 37 15.77 3.70 7.96
C GLY A 37 17.27 3.99 7.92
N VAL A 38 17.71 4.85 7.00
CA VAL A 38 19.12 5.27 6.88
C VAL A 38 19.56 6.03 8.14
N GLU A 39 18.71 6.95 8.63
CA GLU A 39 19.02 7.72 9.84
C GLU A 39 18.92 6.85 11.10
N ILE A 40 17.89 6.00 11.19
CA ILE A 40 17.74 5.03 12.29
C ILE A 40 18.97 4.09 12.35
N LYS A 41 19.47 3.63 11.19
CA LYS A 41 20.70 2.82 11.11
C LYS A 41 21.87 3.56 11.76
N ARG A 42 22.03 4.85 11.44
CA ARG A 42 23.10 5.69 11.96
C ARG A 42 22.97 5.93 13.48
N GLU A 43 21.79 6.28 13.94
CA GLU A 43 21.53 6.56 15.37
C GLU A 43 21.75 5.33 16.26
N LEU A 44 21.30 4.15 15.82
CA LEU A 44 21.41 2.91 16.59
C LEU A 44 22.70 2.13 16.32
N GLY A 45 23.53 2.56 15.37
CA GLY A 45 24.74 1.82 14.95
C GLY A 45 24.43 0.43 14.39
N LEU A 46 23.32 0.29 13.64
CA LEU A 46 22.88 -1.00 13.11
C LEU A 46 23.87 -1.53 12.08
N ASN A 47 24.20 -2.83 12.18
CA ASN A 47 24.92 -3.51 11.12
C ASN A 47 24.00 -3.76 9.90
N GLU A 48 24.60 -4.19 8.76
CA GLU A 48 23.86 -4.38 7.50
C GLU A 48 22.73 -5.40 7.61
N PHE A 49 22.93 -6.45 8.40
CA PHE A 49 21.88 -7.47 8.62
C PHE A 49 20.69 -6.90 9.40
N GLN A 50 20.95 -6.15 10.47
CA GLN A 50 19.90 -5.51 11.27
C GLN A 50 19.14 -4.46 10.46
N PHE A 51 19.85 -3.65 9.69
CA PHE A 51 19.22 -2.69 8.78
C PHE A 51 18.37 -3.39 7.72
N GLY A 52 18.93 -4.43 7.09
CA GLY A 52 18.19 -5.24 6.13
C GLY A 52 16.91 -5.83 6.70
N LEU A 53 16.97 -6.37 7.92
CA LEU A 53 15.82 -6.92 8.60
C LEU A 53 14.77 -5.83 8.91
N LEU A 54 15.20 -4.64 9.35
CA LEU A 54 14.30 -3.52 9.62
C LEU A 54 13.53 -3.10 8.36
N VAL A 55 14.21 -2.95 7.22
CA VAL A 55 13.60 -2.55 5.94
C VAL A 55 12.72 -3.67 5.35
N ALA A 56 13.11 -4.92 5.55
CA ALA A 56 12.36 -6.08 5.03
C ALA A 56 11.11 -6.42 5.87
N THR A 57 11.09 -6.08 7.16
CA THR A 57 10.00 -6.43 8.07
C THR A 57 8.62 -5.95 7.60
N PRO A 58 8.43 -4.69 7.14
CA PRO A 58 7.14 -4.25 6.59
C PRO A 58 6.73 -5.03 5.34
N ILE A 59 7.70 -5.48 4.53
CA ILE A 59 7.41 -6.25 3.32
C ILE A 59 6.87 -7.64 3.69
N LEU A 60 7.50 -8.27 4.66
CA LEU A 60 7.06 -9.58 5.18
C LEU A 60 5.63 -9.48 5.73
N THR A 61 5.38 -8.55 6.65
CA THR A 61 4.04 -8.38 7.23
C THR A 61 3.01 -8.01 6.17
N GLY A 62 3.36 -7.10 5.26
CA GLY A 62 2.50 -6.71 4.14
C GLY A 62 2.12 -7.90 3.26
N SER A 63 3.04 -8.81 3.03
CA SER A 63 2.79 -10.02 2.22
C SER A 63 1.89 -11.03 2.95
N VAL A 64 2.17 -11.31 4.22
CA VAL A 64 1.39 -12.24 5.03
C VAL A 64 -0.02 -11.70 5.32
N SER A 65 -0.14 -10.42 5.65
CA SER A 65 -1.43 -9.79 5.98
C SER A 65 -2.43 -9.80 4.82
N ARG A 66 -1.94 -9.84 3.55
CA ARG A 66 -2.81 -9.91 2.36
C ARG A 66 -3.77 -11.11 2.40
N LEU A 67 -3.34 -12.24 2.94
CA LEU A 67 -4.18 -13.43 3.04
C LEU A 67 -5.40 -13.16 3.93
N PHE A 68 -5.19 -12.58 5.09
CA PHE A 68 -6.26 -12.30 6.06
C PHE A 68 -7.11 -11.10 5.62
N LEU A 69 -6.48 -10.03 5.14
CA LEU A 69 -7.17 -8.82 4.70
C LEU A 69 -8.04 -9.08 3.47
N GLY A 70 -7.63 -9.97 2.57
CA GLY A 70 -8.46 -10.44 1.46
C GLY A 70 -9.75 -11.11 1.97
N VAL A 71 -9.61 -12.07 2.89
CA VAL A 71 -10.75 -12.78 3.51
C VAL A 71 -11.67 -11.83 4.26
N TRP A 72 -11.10 -10.89 5.03
CA TRP A 72 -11.90 -9.90 5.76
C TRP A 72 -12.61 -8.92 4.84
N THR A 73 -12.00 -8.56 3.73
CA THR A 73 -12.64 -7.71 2.71
C THR A 73 -13.86 -8.41 2.09
N GLU A 74 -13.76 -9.72 1.86
CA GLU A 74 -14.90 -10.52 1.41
C GLU A 74 -16.04 -10.57 2.44
N LYS A 75 -15.70 -10.66 3.71
CA LYS A 75 -16.67 -10.82 4.81
C LYS A 75 -17.28 -9.49 5.26
N TYR A 76 -16.46 -8.49 5.48
CA TYR A 76 -16.85 -7.23 6.11
C TYR A 76 -17.01 -6.06 5.13
N GLY A 77 -16.45 -6.19 3.91
CA GLY A 77 -16.47 -5.15 2.88
C GLY A 77 -15.21 -4.28 2.89
N GLY A 78 -14.89 -3.76 1.69
CA GLY A 78 -13.67 -2.95 1.50
C GLY A 78 -13.67 -1.65 2.29
N ARG A 79 -14.84 -0.99 2.44
CA ARG A 79 -14.96 0.25 3.19
C ARG A 79 -14.45 0.12 4.62
N LEU A 80 -14.95 -0.86 5.36
CA LEU A 80 -14.59 -1.05 6.77
C LEU A 80 -13.14 -1.54 6.92
N VAL A 81 -12.76 -2.56 6.13
CA VAL A 81 -11.43 -3.19 6.25
C VAL A 81 -10.32 -2.23 5.85
N PHE A 82 -10.52 -1.43 4.79
CA PHE A 82 -9.52 -0.45 4.37
C PHE A 82 -9.35 0.66 5.42
N THR A 83 -10.46 1.17 5.96
CA THR A 83 -10.40 2.19 7.01
C THR A 83 -9.69 1.66 8.26
N ALA A 84 -10.06 0.48 8.74
CA ALA A 84 -9.43 -0.13 9.91
C ALA A 84 -7.93 -0.36 9.69
N GLN A 85 -7.55 -0.85 8.51
CA GLN A 85 -6.15 -1.07 8.14
C GLN A 85 -5.37 0.25 8.12
N MET A 86 -5.92 1.35 7.53
CA MET A 86 -5.27 2.66 7.54
C MET A 86 -5.05 3.18 8.96
N LEU A 87 -6.04 3.08 9.83
CA LEU A 87 -5.93 3.54 11.22
C LEU A 87 -4.92 2.71 12.03
N LEU A 88 -4.92 1.39 11.88
CA LEU A 88 -3.94 0.53 12.54
C LEU A 88 -2.52 0.82 12.07
N THR A 89 -2.33 1.02 10.78
CA THR A 89 -1.02 1.40 10.21
C THR A 89 -0.59 2.78 10.69
N ALA A 90 -1.49 3.76 10.73
CA ALA A 90 -1.20 5.10 11.23
C ALA A 90 -0.77 5.06 12.71
N ALA A 91 -1.48 4.28 13.55
CA ALA A 91 -1.11 4.08 14.94
C ALA A 91 0.28 3.44 15.09
N ALA A 92 0.59 2.40 14.30
CA ALA A 92 1.90 1.76 14.31
C ALA A 92 3.01 2.72 13.84
N THR A 93 2.74 3.56 12.83
CA THR A 93 3.68 4.57 12.35
C THR A 93 3.91 5.66 13.41
N TRP A 94 2.87 6.02 14.15
CA TRP A 94 3.01 6.94 15.29
C TRP A 94 3.82 6.32 16.42
N MET A 95 3.56 5.05 16.76
CA MET A 95 4.31 4.30 17.78
C MET A 95 5.81 4.22 17.47
N LEU A 96 6.19 4.21 16.20
CA LEU A 96 7.58 4.21 15.78
C LEU A 96 8.37 5.37 16.40
N THR A 97 7.74 6.53 16.61
CA THR A 97 8.39 7.73 17.17
C THR A 97 8.75 7.61 18.65
N TRP A 98 8.20 6.62 19.34
CA TRP A 98 8.52 6.31 20.73
C TRP A 98 9.49 5.12 20.87
N ALA A 99 9.89 4.54 19.75
CA ALA A 99 10.80 3.41 19.75
C ALA A 99 12.20 3.89 20.21
N SER A 100 12.75 3.23 21.24
CA SER A 100 14.08 3.52 21.79
C SER A 100 15.05 2.35 21.68
N SER A 101 14.58 1.21 21.20
CA SER A 101 15.39 -0.01 21.06
C SER A 101 15.06 -0.73 19.75
N TYR A 102 16.04 -1.46 19.22
CA TYR A 102 15.88 -2.17 17.96
C TYR A 102 14.65 -3.10 17.92
N PRO A 103 14.30 -3.89 18.96
CA PRO A 103 13.07 -4.65 18.97
C PRO A 103 11.80 -3.79 18.85
N MET A 104 11.75 -2.60 19.46
CA MET A 104 10.61 -1.69 19.35
C MET A 104 10.45 -1.16 17.92
N TYR A 105 11.57 -0.87 17.23
CA TYR A 105 11.55 -0.51 15.81
C TYR A 105 10.98 -1.66 14.96
N LEU A 106 11.37 -2.90 15.22
CA LEU A 106 10.84 -4.07 14.51
C LEU A 106 9.34 -4.27 14.76
N ILE A 107 8.87 -4.11 16.01
CA ILE A 107 7.43 -4.21 16.33
C ILE A 107 6.64 -3.14 15.57
N SER A 108 7.12 -1.90 15.57
CA SER A 108 6.48 -0.82 14.81
C SER A 108 6.50 -1.12 13.30
N ALA A 109 7.62 -1.65 12.79
CA ALA A 109 7.76 -2.06 11.40
C ALA A 109 6.78 -3.16 10.99
N LEU A 110 6.51 -4.14 11.87
CA LEU A 110 5.47 -5.15 11.67
C LEU A 110 4.09 -4.49 11.49
N GLY A 111 3.74 -3.53 12.34
CA GLY A 111 2.48 -2.80 12.24
C GLY A 111 2.39 -1.92 10.98
N ILE A 112 3.47 -1.22 10.62
CA ILE A 112 3.59 -0.43 9.38
C ILE A 112 3.42 -1.33 8.15
N GLY A 113 3.87 -2.57 8.23
CA GLY A 113 3.72 -3.55 7.16
C GLY A 113 2.28 -3.84 6.76
N LEU A 114 1.29 -3.65 7.64
CA LEU A 114 -0.13 -3.77 7.30
C LEU A 114 -0.52 -2.89 6.11
N ALA A 115 0.17 -1.77 5.90
CA ALA A 115 -0.03 -0.90 4.73
C ALA A 115 0.11 -1.65 3.40
N GLY A 116 0.99 -2.65 3.31
CA GLY A 116 1.17 -3.48 2.11
C GLY A 116 -0.07 -4.34 1.77
N GLY A 117 -0.95 -4.58 2.74
CA GLY A 117 -2.21 -5.26 2.54
C GLY A 117 -3.29 -4.40 1.86
N SER A 118 -3.13 -3.08 1.81
CA SER A 118 -4.07 -2.15 1.16
C SER A 118 -4.31 -2.48 -0.31
N PHE A 119 -3.33 -3.06 -0.98
CA PHE A 119 -3.45 -3.47 -2.39
C PHE A 119 -4.55 -4.51 -2.58
N ILE A 120 -4.57 -5.59 -1.79
CA ILE A 120 -5.59 -6.64 -1.96
C ILE A 120 -6.99 -6.16 -1.57
N ILE A 121 -7.09 -5.30 -0.54
CA ILE A 121 -8.37 -4.69 -0.15
C ILE A 121 -8.90 -3.85 -1.31
N GLY A 122 -8.08 -2.98 -1.88
CA GLY A 122 -8.49 -2.10 -2.97
C GLY A 122 -8.81 -2.86 -4.25
N VAL A 123 -8.00 -3.86 -4.64
CA VAL A 123 -8.31 -4.74 -5.79
C VAL A 123 -9.66 -5.41 -5.60
N ALA A 124 -9.91 -6.03 -4.44
CA ALA A 124 -11.17 -6.70 -4.16
C ALA A 124 -12.35 -5.72 -4.14
N TYR A 125 -12.18 -4.52 -3.60
CA TYR A 125 -13.22 -3.51 -3.53
C TYR A 125 -13.53 -2.88 -4.89
N VAL A 126 -12.50 -2.41 -5.62
CA VAL A 126 -12.65 -1.75 -6.93
C VAL A 126 -13.22 -2.72 -7.96
N SER A 127 -12.72 -3.96 -8.01
CA SER A 127 -13.17 -4.95 -9.00
C SER A 127 -14.68 -5.26 -8.93
N ARG A 128 -15.32 -5.02 -7.78
CA ARG A 128 -16.77 -5.25 -7.62
C ARG A 128 -17.65 -4.09 -8.13
N TRP A 129 -17.03 -2.92 -8.30
CA TRP A 129 -17.71 -1.77 -8.88
C TRP A 129 -17.68 -1.79 -10.41
N TYR A 130 -16.69 -2.46 -11.01
CA TYR A 130 -16.48 -2.48 -12.46
C TYR A 130 -16.76 -3.86 -13.05
N GLY A 131 -17.48 -3.89 -14.18
CA GLY A 131 -17.67 -5.11 -14.95
C GLY A 131 -16.40 -5.53 -15.70
N SER A 132 -16.35 -6.78 -16.17
CA SER A 132 -15.17 -7.41 -16.82
C SER A 132 -14.54 -6.55 -17.92
N GLY A 133 -15.34 -5.89 -18.76
CA GLY A 133 -14.83 -5.09 -19.88
C GLY A 133 -14.14 -3.76 -19.50
N ARG A 134 -14.26 -3.29 -18.24
CA ARG A 134 -13.60 -2.06 -17.75
C ARG A 134 -12.73 -2.31 -16.51
N GLN A 135 -12.65 -3.55 -16.08
CA GLN A 135 -11.94 -3.91 -14.84
C GLN A 135 -10.42 -3.72 -14.98
N GLY A 136 -9.82 -4.04 -16.14
CA GLY A 136 -8.41 -3.84 -16.42
C GLY A 136 -8.00 -2.37 -16.25
N THR A 137 -8.71 -1.46 -16.90
CA THR A 137 -8.48 -0.01 -16.79
C THR A 137 -8.65 0.49 -15.35
N ALA A 138 -9.73 0.08 -14.66
CA ALA A 138 -9.97 0.49 -13.28
C ALA A 138 -8.88 0.01 -12.32
N LEU A 139 -8.44 -1.24 -12.44
CA LEU A 139 -7.36 -1.80 -11.63
C LEU A 139 -5.98 -1.23 -12.01
N GLY A 140 -5.77 -0.86 -13.27
CA GLY A 140 -4.59 -0.14 -13.72
C GLY A 140 -4.48 1.25 -13.06
N ILE A 141 -5.58 2.03 -13.06
CA ILE A 141 -5.66 3.33 -12.38
C ILE A 141 -5.46 3.16 -10.87
N PHE A 142 -6.13 2.19 -10.25
CA PHE A 142 -5.91 1.88 -8.84
C PHE A 142 -4.45 1.53 -8.56
N GLY A 143 -3.84 0.71 -9.40
CA GLY A 143 -2.45 0.30 -9.30
C GLY A 143 -1.44 1.45 -9.46
N ALA A 144 -1.82 2.56 -10.13
CA ALA A 144 -1.00 3.77 -10.18
C ALA A 144 -0.79 4.40 -8.79
N GLY A 145 -1.57 4.03 -7.77
CA GLY A 145 -1.34 4.39 -6.37
C GLY A 145 0.02 3.94 -5.81
N ASN A 146 0.75 3.05 -6.49
CA ASN A 146 2.16 2.79 -6.19
C ASN A 146 3.05 4.05 -6.25
N VAL A 147 2.56 5.14 -6.85
CA VAL A 147 3.21 6.45 -6.81
C VAL A 147 3.49 6.93 -5.38
N GLY A 148 2.81 6.36 -4.38
CA GLY A 148 3.09 6.61 -2.97
C GLY A 148 4.55 6.40 -2.59
N SER A 149 5.26 5.44 -3.20
CA SER A 149 6.71 5.28 -2.99
C SER A 149 7.49 6.49 -3.50
N ALA A 150 7.14 7.01 -4.67
CA ALA A 150 7.77 8.21 -5.22
C ALA A 150 7.47 9.45 -4.34
N VAL A 151 6.26 9.54 -3.79
CA VAL A 151 5.91 10.61 -2.82
C VAL A 151 6.84 10.52 -1.60
N THR A 152 7.03 9.34 -1.03
CA THR A 152 7.91 9.16 0.12
C THR A 152 9.36 9.47 -0.23
N THR A 153 9.91 8.88 -1.28
CA THR A 153 11.32 9.08 -1.64
C THR A 153 11.62 10.52 -2.06
N PHE A 154 10.65 11.24 -2.63
CA PHE A 154 10.80 12.65 -2.97
C PHE A 154 10.60 13.59 -1.77
N VAL A 155 9.51 13.44 -1.02
CA VAL A 155 9.10 14.41 0.03
C VAL A 155 9.79 14.16 1.37
N ALA A 156 9.94 12.87 1.77
CA ALA A 156 10.45 12.53 3.09
C ALA A 156 11.87 13.07 3.38
N PRO A 157 12.83 13.12 2.42
CA PRO A 157 14.13 13.71 2.66
C PRO A 157 14.07 15.20 3.07
N PHE A 158 13.17 15.98 2.49
CA PHE A 158 13.02 17.40 2.82
C PHE A 158 12.44 17.57 4.23
N VAL A 159 11.41 16.78 4.57
CA VAL A 159 10.83 16.78 5.92
C VAL A 159 11.87 16.30 6.95
N MET A 160 12.65 15.28 6.60
CA MET A 160 13.68 14.72 7.48
C MET A 160 14.79 15.73 7.80
N VAL A 161 15.24 16.50 6.80
CA VAL A 161 16.27 17.54 7.04
C VAL A 161 15.71 18.68 7.91
N ALA A 162 14.41 18.99 7.83
CA ALA A 162 13.80 20.07 8.60
C ALA A 162 13.38 19.64 10.02
N TYR A 163 12.86 18.42 10.20
CA TYR A 163 12.19 17.97 11.43
C TYR A 163 12.69 16.61 11.95
N GLY A 164 13.78 16.08 11.37
CA GLY A 164 14.26 14.74 11.68
C GLY A 164 13.32 13.63 11.20
N TRP A 165 13.75 12.38 11.38
CA TRP A 165 12.97 11.21 10.97
C TRP A 165 11.67 11.03 11.78
N HIS A 166 11.64 11.48 13.05
CA HIS A 166 10.41 11.53 13.86
C HIS A 166 9.34 12.42 13.21
N GLY A 167 9.75 13.59 12.69
CA GLY A 167 8.85 14.48 11.95
C GLY A 167 8.25 13.82 10.73
N VAL A 168 9.05 13.06 9.97
CA VAL A 168 8.56 12.27 8.84
C VAL A 168 7.52 11.26 9.29
N ALA A 169 7.81 10.48 10.34
CA ALA A 169 6.87 9.47 10.85
C ALA A 169 5.54 10.10 11.33
N HIS A 170 5.59 11.23 12.04
CA HIS A 170 4.39 11.97 12.45
C HIS A 170 3.56 12.47 11.27
N VAL A 171 4.19 13.06 10.26
CA VAL A 171 3.48 13.57 9.06
C VAL A 171 2.81 12.42 8.32
N TRP A 172 3.52 11.32 8.05
CA TRP A 172 2.98 10.17 7.32
C TRP A 172 1.85 9.48 8.08
N ALA A 173 2.00 9.31 9.40
CA ALA A 173 0.95 8.76 10.26
C ALA A 173 -0.30 9.65 10.25
N SER A 174 -0.11 10.98 10.38
CA SER A 174 -1.22 11.95 10.41
C SER A 174 -1.96 12.01 9.07
N VAL A 175 -1.24 12.02 7.95
CA VAL A 175 -1.82 12.00 6.60
C VAL A 175 -2.64 10.72 6.39
N LEU A 176 -2.11 9.56 6.82
CA LEU A 176 -2.82 8.30 6.69
C LEU A 176 -4.07 8.24 7.56
N ALA A 177 -3.99 8.70 8.81
CA ALA A 177 -5.15 8.80 9.70
C ALA A 177 -6.20 9.78 9.17
N ALA A 178 -5.76 10.94 8.67
CA ALA A 178 -6.64 11.93 8.07
C ALA A 178 -7.33 11.39 6.80
N MET A 179 -6.64 10.56 6.00
CA MET A 179 -7.24 9.93 4.82
C MET A 179 -8.28 8.86 5.18
N ALA A 180 -8.14 8.19 6.31
CA ALA A 180 -9.10 7.17 6.76
C ALA A 180 -10.49 7.75 7.01
N VAL A 181 -10.59 8.99 7.47
CA VAL A 181 -11.87 9.67 7.75
C VAL A 181 -12.70 9.90 6.48
N PRO A 182 -12.22 10.65 5.47
CA PRO A 182 -13.00 10.86 4.25
C PRO A 182 -13.24 9.53 3.51
N PHE A 183 -12.32 8.58 3.56
CA PHE A 183 -12.55 7.27 2.97
C PHE A 183 -13.74 6.58 3.64
N PHE A 184 -13.80 6.54 4.97
CA PHE A 184 -14.92 5.95 5.70
C PHE A 184 -16.25 6.65 5.43
N LEU A 185 -16.27 7.97 5.38
CA LEU A 185 -17.50 8.76 5.22
C LEU A 185 -18.02 8.72 3.78
N LEU A 186 -17.14 8.76 2.79
CA LEU A 186 -17.50 8.93 1.38
C LEU A 186 -17.55 7.62 0.59
N ALA A 187 -16.79 6.58 1.00
CA ALA A 187 -16.86 5.28 0.36
C ALA A 187 -18.19 4.58 0.71
N LYS A 188 -18.76 3.89 -0.26
CA LYS A 188 -19.96 3.05 -0.08
C LYS A 188 -19.58 1.58 -0.02
N ASP A 189 -20.40 0.77 0.64
CA ASP A 189 -20.27 -0.69 0.56
C ASP A 189 -20.48 -1.14 -0.89
N ASP A 190 -19.70 -2.13 -1.31
CA ASP A 190 -19.79 -2.62 -2.68
C ASP A 190 -21.11 -3.33 -2.97
N PRO A 191 -21.60 -3.28 -4.23
CA PRO A 191 -22.90 -3.82 -4.60
C PRO A 191 -23.07 -5.30 -4.26
N LYS A 192 -22.02 -6.12 -4.45
CA LYS A 192 -22.08 -7.56 -4.17
C LYS A 192 -22.22 -7.85 -2.67
N LEU A 193 -21.55 -7.05 -1.82
CA LEU A 193 -21.70 -7.19 -0.37
C LEU A 193 -23.13 -6.83 0.08
N VAL A 194 -23.66 -5.73 -0.47
CA VAL A 194 -25.05 -5.29 -0.14
C VAL A 194 -26.07 -6.34 -0.56
N GLU A 195 -25.93 -6.87 -1.78
CA GLU A 195 -26.80 -7.93 -2.28
C GLU A 195 -26.72 -9.20 -1.43
N ARG A 196 -25.51 -9.64 -1.10
CA ARG A 196 -25.27 -10.82 -0.26
C ARG A 196 -25.89 -10.67 1.13
N ARG A 197 -25.76 -9.49 1.75
CA ARG A 197 -26.38 -9.22 3.05
C ARG A 197 -27.92 -9.27 2.98
N LYS A 198 -28.51 -8.77 1.89
CA LYS A 198 -29.96 -8.80 1.67
C LYS A 198 -30.48 -10.23 1.43
N SER A 199 -29.72 -11.03 0.70
CA SER A 199 -30.08 -12.41 0.32
C SER A 199 -29.74 -13.44 1.40
N GLY A 200 -29.13 -13.06 2.51
CA GLY A 200 -28.71 -13.99 3.57
C GLY A 200 -27.65 -15.00 3.14
N ILE A 201 -27.00 -14.79 1.99
CA ILE A 201 -25.96 -15.70 1.47
C ILE A 201 -24.71 -15.59 2.33
N ARG A 202 -24.19 -16.73 2.80
CA ARG A 202 -22.96 -16.76 3.61
C ARG A 202 -21.76 -16.21 2.83
N PRO A 203 -20.80 -15.56 3.51
CA PRO A 203 -19.52 -15.22 2.88
C PRO A 203 -18.75 -16.49 2.53
N PRO A 204 -17.91 -16.46 1.48
CA PRO A 204 -17.07 -17.59 1.13
C PRO A 204 -16.11 -17.95 2.28
N THR A 205 -15.93 -19.24 2.52
CA THR A 205 -15.00 -19.75 3.53
C THR A 205 -13.56 -19.52 3.08
N PHE A 206 -12.62 -19.59 4.02
CA PHE A 206 -11.19 -19.52 3.70
C PHE A 206 -10.77 -20.56 2.66
N ALA A 207 -11.26 -21.81 2.80
CA ALA A 207 -10.95 -22.88 1.85
C ALA A 207 -11.45 -22.57 0.42
N GLU A 208 -12.63 -21.98 0.29
CA GLU A 208 -13.17 -21.56 -1.01
C GLU A 208 -12.35 -20.42 -1.63
N GLN A 209 -11.80 -19.52 -0.81
CA GLN A 209 -10.99 -18.40 -1.29
C GLN A 209 -9.58 -18.82 -1.72
N VAL A 210 -9.01 -19.86 -1.11
CA VAL A 210 -7.69 -20.39 -1.50
C VAL A 210 -7.77 -21.48 -2.58
N ALA A 211 -8.98 -21.94 -2.94
CA ALA A 211 -9.16 -22.97 -3.97
C ALA A 211 -8.48 -22.63 -5.31
N PRO A 212 -8.40 -21.35 -5.77
CA PRO A 212 -7.68 -20.99 -6.99
C PRO A 212 -6.19 -21.37 -6.98
N LEU A 213 -5.55 -21.51 -5.80
CA LEU A 213 -4.15 -21.95 -5.68
C LEU A 213 -3.90 -23.37 -6.24
N ARG A 214 -4.96 -24.14 -6.49
CA ARG A 214 -4.87 -25.45 -7.17
C ARG A 214 -4.65 -25.30 -8.68
N ASN A 215 -4.87 -24.12 -9.24
CA ASN A 215 -4.68 -23.86 -10.67
C ASN A 215 -3.24 -23.43 -10.95
N LEU A 216 -2.54 -24.15 -11.84
CA LEU A 216 -1.17 -23.86 -12.23
C LEU A 216 -1.00 -22.47 -12.84
N GLN A 217 -2.01 -21.93 -13.52
CA GLN A 217 -1.95 -20.57 -14.08
C GLN A 217 -1.81 -19.51 -12.99
N VAL A 218 -2.42 -19.71 -11.81
CA VAL A 218 -2.26 -18.78 -10.68
C VAL A 218 -0.79 -18.70 -10.24
N TRP A 219 -0.10 -19.84 -10.19
CA TRP A 219 1.33 -19.88 -9.84
C TRP A 219 2.22 -19.22 -10.91
N ARG A 220 1.90 -19.43 -12.20
CA ARG A 220 2.63 -18.76 -13.30
C ARG A 220 2.50 -17.25 -13.22
N PHE A 221 1.27 -16.71 -13.06
CA PHE A 221 1.06 -15.27 -12.90
C PHE A 221 1.65 -14.73 -11.59
N SER A 222 1.60 -15.50 -10.51
CA SER A 222 2.25 -15.13 -9.25
C SER A 222 3.77 -15.01 -9.41
N LEU A 223 4.39 -15.89 -10.19
CA LEU A 223 5.83 -15.82 -10.48
C LEU A 223 6.17 -14.57 -11.30
N TYR A 224 5.38 -14.25 -12.35
CA TYR A 224 5.59 -13.02 -13.10
C TYR A 224 5.43 -11.78 -12.23
N TYR A 225 4.41 -11.77 -11.38
CA TYR A 225 4.20 -10.67 -10.43
C TYR A 225 5.33 -10.56 -9.40
N PHE A 226 5.86 -11.68 -8.93
CA PHE A 226 7.01 -11.72 -8.03
C PHE A 226 8.22 -11.01 -8.63
N PHE A 227 8.58 -11.30 -9.89
CA PHE A 227 9.71 -10.64 -10.54
C PHE A 227 9.43 -9.16 -10.80
N VAL A 228 8.29 -8.83 -11.37
CA VAL A 228 7.98 -7.45 -11.77
C VAL A 228 7.78 -6.55 -10.55
N PHE A 229 6.90 -6.96 -9.63
CA PHE A 229 6.58 -6.16 -8.45
C PHE A 229 7.65 -6.26 -7.38
N GLY A 230 8.21 -7.45 -7.16
CA GLY A 230 9.32 -7.65 -6.22
C GLY A 230 10.55 -6.85 -6.61
N GLY A 231 10.92 -6.84 -7.90
CA GLY A 231 11.99 -6.00 -8.43
C GLY A 231 11.72 -4.51 -8.23
N PHE A 232 10.49 -4.06 -8.53
CA PHE A 232 10.10 -2.67 -8.28
C PHE A 232 10.26 -2.28 -6.80
N VAL A 233 9.78 -3.12 -5.88
CA VAL A 233 9.87 -2.86 -4.43
C VAL A 233 11.32 -2.89 -3.95
N ALA A 234 12.12 -3.85 -4.42
CA ALA A 234 13.54 -3.93 -4.06
C ALA A 234 14.29 -2.66 -4.46
N ILE A 235 14.13 -2.20 -5.70
CA ILE A 235 14.75 -0.96 -6.18
C ILE A 235 14.26 0.23 -5.35
N ALA A 236 12.96 0.37 -5.13
CA ALA A 236 12.39 1.49 -4.39
C ALA A 236 12.90 1.58 -2.94
N LEU A 237 13.16 0.44 -2.29
CA LEU A 237 13.58 0.40 -0.89
C LEU A 237 15.09 0.49 -0.69
N TRP A 238 15.88 -0.13 -1.56
CA TRP A 238 17.32 -0.30 -1.33
C TRP A 238 18.18 0.73 -2.07
N THR A 239 17.69 1.28 -3.19
CA THR A 239 18.47 2.22 -4.00
C THR A 239 18.84 3.51 -3.25
N PRO A 240 17.98 4.14 -2.40
CA PRO A 240 18.42 5.32 -1.65
C PRO A 240 19.65 5.05 -0.79
N HIS A 241 19.62 3.95 -0.03
CA HIS A 241 20.76 3.54 0.80
C HIS A 241 22.00 3.25 -0.04
N TYR A 242 21.84 2.49 -1.12
CA TYR A 242 22.94 2.19 -2.04
C TYR A 242 23.60 3.45 -2.64
N LEU A 243 22.79 4.42 -3.06
CA LEU A 243 23.31 5.68 -3.63
C LEU A 243 24.07 6.50 -2.58
N ILE A 244 23.61 6.52 -1.34
CA ILE A 244 24.26 7.23 -0.24
C ILE A 244 25.58 6.55 0.12
N ASP A 245 25.59 5.24 0.29
CA ASP A 245 26.76 4.50 0.80
C ASP A 245 27.87 4.36 -0.26
N VAL A 246 27.48 4.12 -1.52
CA VAL A 246 28.47 3.83 -2.59
C VAL A 246 28.90 5.09 -3.34
N TYR A 247 27.95 5.99 -3.62
CA TYR A 247 28.22 7.20 -4.41
C TYR A 247 28.32 8.47 -3.57
N HIS A 248 28.09 8.38 -2.25
CA HIS A 248 28.16 9.48 -1.30
C HIS A 248 27.30 10.71 -1.67
N VAL A 249 26.18 10.46 -2.37
CA VAL A 249 25.21 11.50 -2.69
C VAL A 249 24.39 11.84 -1.44
N ASP A 250 23.93 13.07 -1.36
CA ASP A 250 23.04 13.48 -0.27
C ASP A 250 21.66 12.79 -0.38
N ILE A 251 20.94 12.72 0.74
CA ILE A 251 19.68 11.99 0.83
C ILE A 251 18.56 12.56 -0.06
N ARG A 252 18.59 13.87 -0.36
CA ARG A 252 17.62 14.50 -1.25
C ARG A 252 17.84 14.06 -2.69
N THR A 253 19.10 14.07 -3.13
CA THR A 253 19.48 13.60 -4.47
C THR A 253 19.17 12.11 -4.65
N ALA A 254 19.50 11.27 -3.67
CA ALA A 254 19.17 9.85 -3.68
C ALA A 254 17.65 9.63 -3.74
N GLY A 255 16.88 10.36 -2.94
CA GLY A 255 15.43 10.29 -2.92
C GLY A 255 14.79 10.73 -4.24
N MET A 256 15.26 11.82 -4.85
CA MET A 256 14.78 12.31 -6.15
C MET A 256 15.02 11.31 -7.29
N ALA A 257 16.20 10.68 -7.31
CA ALA A 257 16.54 9.67 -8.32
C ALA A 257 15.60 8.47 -8.24
N VAL A 258 15.31 7.97 -7.03
CA VAL A 258 14.40 6.85 -6.82
C VAL A 258 12.93 7.25 -7.05
N ALA A 259 12.56 8.49 -6.72
CA ALA A 259 11.22 9.01 -7.01
C ALA A 259 10.92 9.01 -8.52
N ALA A 260 11.89 9.38 -9.35
CA ALA A 260 11.73 9.34 -10.81
C ALA A 260 11.42 7.92 -11.33
N PHE A 261 12.12 6.91 -10.79
CA PHE A 261 11.83 5.51 -11.09
C PHE A 261 10.41 5.10 -10.62
N GLY A 262 10.06 5.40 -9.37
CA GLY A 262 8.77 5.06 -8.79
C GLY A 262 7.59 5.74 -9.51
N LEU A 263 7.76 6.99 -9.92
CA LEU A 263 6.77 7.75 -10.67
C LEU A 263 6.51 7.15 -12.04
N SER A 264 7.55 6.92 -12.82
CA SER A 264 7.42 6.36 -14.18
C SER A 264 6.79 4.96 -14.13
N GLY A 265 7.28 4.06 -13.27
CA GLY A 265 6.71 2.72 -13.14
C GLY A 265 5.24 2.70 -12.71
N SER A 266 4.82 3.66 -11.91
CA SER A 266 3.43 3.79 -11.46
C SER A 266 2.50 4.32 -12.56
N LEU A 267 2.94 5.31 -13.33
CA LEU A 267 2.16 5.89 -14.42
C LEU A 267 1.93 4.89 -15.57
N PHE A 268 2.97 4.17 -15.97
CA PHE A 268 2.87 3.15 -17.01
C PHE A 268 1.94 1.98 -16.61
N ARG A 269 1.70 1.78 -15.33
CA ARG A 269 0.75 0.78 -14.84
C ARG A 269 -0.69 1.10 -15.23
N ALA A 270 -1.09 2.37 -15.16
CA ALA A 270 -2.41 2.82 -15.62
C ALA A 270 -2.56 2.61 -17.14
N TYR A 271 -1.52 2.92 -17.91
CA TYR A 271 -1.49 2.69 -19.36
C TYR A 271 -1.60 1.20 -19.72
N GLY A 272 -0.82 0.34 -19.04
CA GLY A 272 -0.92 -1.11 -19.22
C GLY A 272 -2.30 -1.68 -18.90
N GLY A 273 -2.96 -1.16 -17.86
CA GLY A 273 -4.32 -1.54 -17.51
C GLY A 273 -5.38 -1.09 -18.55
N HIS A 274 -5.10 -0.05 -19.33
CA HIS A 274 -5.96 0.38 -20.44
C HIS A 274 -5.81 -0.53 -21.67
N LEU A 275 -4.62 -1.08 -21.88
CA LEU A 275 -4.33 -1.97 -23.02
C LEU A 275 -4.80 -3.41 -22.80
N SER A 276 -5.07 -3.82 -21.55
CA SER A 276 -5.53 -5.16 -21.18
C SER A 276 -7.06 -5.29 -21.19
#